data_c859e4d34ef5c6f0df5f59e2cdd41e24
#
_entry.id   c859e4d34ef5c6f0df5f59e2cdd41e24
#
_cell.length_a   1.000
_cell.length_b   1.000
_cell.length_c   1.000
_cell.angle_alpha   90.00
_cell.angle_beta   90.00
_cell.angle_gamma   90.00
#
_symmetry.space_group_name_H-M   'P 1'
#
loop_
_entity.id
_entity.type
_entity.pdbx_description
1 polymer ?
#
loop_
_entity_poly.entity_id
_entity_poly.type
_entity_poly.pdbx_seq_one_letter_code
_entity_poly.pdbx_strand_id
1 'polypeptide(L)'
;LQAARKAHIEIPTLCYLKDVSCVGSCRMCVVEATGARGLVAACVYPVAEGMEVRTNTEKCRESRKMTLELLLSKHKKKCLSCERNHNCELQKLSLGYGVDEDRFKGEDFVLPIDTSAPYVVRDNDKCINCMRCVAACRKQSVNAIAPIGRGFNVHIGSAFDMPLYESVCVGCGQCIVACPVGALSERSTIDEVWKAFADPTKKVVFFTAPSIRATLGEAFDMPIGTNV
;
A
#
# COMPACT_ATOMS: atom_id res chain seq x y z
N LEU A 1 -7.01 -18.02 -4.15
CA LEU A 1 -7.58 -16.75 -3.71
C LEU A 1 -8.77 -16.32 -4.56
N GLN A 2 -8.63 -16.30 -5.89
CA GLN A 2 -9.73 -15.89 -6.79
C GLN A 2 -10.97 -16.79 -6.68
N ALA A 3 -10.78 -18.11 -6.57
CA ALA A 3 -11.88 -19.06 -6.36
C ALA A 3 -12.63 -18.79 -5.04
N ALA A 4 -11.90 -18.53 -3.93
CA ALA A 4 -12.51 -18.17 -2.66
C ALA A 4 -13.33 -16.87 -2.75
N ARG A 5 -12.81 -15.84 -3.43
CA ARG A 5 -13.53 -14.58 -3.67
C ARG A 5 -14.81 -14.77 -4.49
N LYS A 6 -14.80 -15.66 -5.50
CA LYS A 6 -16.01 -16.03 -6.25
C LYS A 6 -17.06 -16.72 -5.38
N ALA A 7 -16.62 -17.44 -4.34
CA ALA A 7 -17.49 -18.07 -3.34
C ALA A 7 -17.82 -17.13 -2.16
N HIS A 8 -17.54 -15.82 -2.25
CA HIS A 8 -17.74 -14.82 -1.19
C HIS A 8 -16.99 -15.12 0.11
N ILE A 9 -15.87 -15.86 0.04
CA ILE A 9 -15.01 -16.15 1.17
C ILE A 9 -13.82 -15.20 1.16
N GLU A 10 -13.72 -14.37 2.20
CA GLU A 10 -12.61 -13.44 2.35
C GLU A 10 -11.37 -14.14 2.91
N ILE A 11 -10.24 -13.96 2.23
CA ILE A 11 -8.91 -14.35 2.70
C ILE A 11 -8.05 -13.08 2.73
N PRO A 12 -7.45 -12.73 3.89
CA PRO A 12 -6.68 -11.49 4.02
C PRO A 12 -5.43 -11.51 3.14
N THR A 13 -5.06 -10.35 2.63
CA THR A 13 -3.87 -10.16 1.77
C THR A 13 -3.20 -8.84 2.07
N LEU A 14 -1.87 -8.73 1.83
CA LEU A 14 -1.13 -7.47 1.86
C LEU A 14 -0.30 -7.25 0.59
N CYS A 15 0.26 -8.30 -0.01
CA CYS A 15 1.07 -8.17 -1.23
C CYS A 15 0.29 -8.43 -2.53
N TYR A 16 -0.86 -9.09 -2.45
CA TYR A 16 -1.69 -9.36 -3.63
C TYR A 16 -2.48 -8.12 -4.04
N LEU A 17 -2.38 -7.77 -5.30
CA LEU A 17 -3.22 -6.76 -5.96
C LEU A 17 -3.68 -7.34 -7.28
N LYS A 18 -5.01 -7.45 -7.47
CA LYS A 18 -5.60 -8.09 -8.65
C LYS A 18 -5.03 -7.48 -9.93
N ASP A 19 -4.63 -8.33 -10.87
CA ASP A 19 -4.09 -7.99 -12.19
C ASP A 19 -2.79 -7.15 -12.17
N VAL A 20 -2.23 -6.86 -10.98
CA VAL A 20 -1.01 -6.07 -10.81
C VAL A 20 0.08 -6.85 -10.09
N SER A 21 -0.18 -7.45 -8.93
CA SER A 21 0.83 -8.09 -8.09
C SER A 21 0.35 -9.42 -7.51
N CYS A 22 1.10 -10.50 -7.78
CA CYS A 22 0.84 -11.83 -7.27
C CYS A 22 2.18 -12.53 -6.92
N VAL A 23 2.89 -11.98 -5.91
CA VAL A 23 4.26 -12.45 -5.57
C VAL A 23 4.31 -13.44 -4.40
N GLY A 24 3.22 -13.59 -3.63
CA GLY A 24 3.15 -14.53 -2.51
C GLY A 24 4.08 -14.22 -1.32
N SER A 25 4.63 -12.99 -1.22
CA SER A 25 5.68 -12.66 -0.24
C SER A 25 5.16 -12.46 1.18
N CYS A 26 3.99 -11.83 1.38
CA CYS A 26 3.52 -11.42 2.71
C CYS A 26 2.95 -12.57 3.56
N ARG A 27 2.60 -13.70 2.97
CA ARG A 27 2.01 -14.88 3.66
C ARG A 27 0.70 -14.63 4.43
N MET A 28 0.06 -13.49 4.27
CA MET A 28 -1.23 -13.22 4.91
C MET A 28 -2.36 -14.11 4.37
N CYS A 29 -2.27 -14.56 3.13
CA CYS A 29 -3.30 -15.38 2.51
C CYS A 29 -3.11 -16.89 2.70
N VAL A 30 -2.40 -17.32 3.73
CA VAL A 30 -2.19 -18.75 4.01
C VAL A 30 -3.49 -19.46 4.35
N VAL A 31 -3.63 -20.68 3.81
CA VAL A 31 -4.76 -21.58 4.00
C VAL A 31 -4.28 -23.03 4.14
N GLU A 32 -5.09 -23.89 4.71
CA GLU A 32 -4.90 -25.34 4.62
C GLU A 32 -5.60 -25.85 3.37
N ALA A 33 -4.91 -26.68 2.60
CA ALA A 33 -5.46 -27.31 1.40
C ALA A 33 -5.19 -28.80 1.43
N THR A 34 -6.14 -29.60 0.96
CA THR A 34 -6.00 -31.06 0.88
C THR A 34 -4.79 -31.43 0.04
N GLY A 35 -3.98 -32.36 0.54
CA GLY A 35 -2.75 -32.83 -0.12
C GLY A 35 -1.54 -31.92 0.04
N ALA A 36 -1.67 -30.74 0.65
CA ALA A 36 -0.53 -29.88 0.96
C ALA A 36 0.16 -30.33 2.26
N ARG A 37 1.51 -30.30 2.28
CA ARG A 37 2.30 -30.66 3.48
C ARG A 37 2.21 -29.61 4.61
N GLY A 38 1.64 -28.44 4.36
CA GLY A 38 1.54 -27.34 5.31
C GLY A 38 0.66 -26.22 4.77
N LEU A 39 0.73 -25.04 5.42
CA LEU A 39 0.01 -23.88 4.96
C LEU A 39 0.53 -23.40 3.58
N VAL A 40 -0.40 -23.13 2.66
CA VAL A 40 -0.09 -22.64 1.32
C VAL A 40 -0.63 -21.22 1.12
N ALA A 41 0.08 -20.42 0.34
CA ALA A 41 -0.36 -19.04 0.04
C ALA A 41 -1.41 -19.04 -1.07
N ALA A 42 -2.67 -18.80 -0.72
CA ALA A 42 -3.80 -18.89 -1.66
C ALA A 42 -3.69 -17.97 -2.90
N CYS A 43 -2.89 -16.91 -2.85
CA CYS A 43 -2.71 -16.01 -3.99
C CYS A 43 -1.89 -16.63 -5.14
N VAL A 44 -1.02 -17.60 -4.84
CA VAL A 44 -0.13 -18.25 -5.83
C VAL A 44 -0.37 -19.75 -5.95
N TYR A 45 -1.17 -20.34 -5.06
CA TYR A 45 -1.44 -21.79 -5.08
C TYR A 45 -2.51 -22.12 -6.13
N PRO A 46 -2.23 -23.04 -7.07
CA PRO A 46 -3.18 -23.45 -8.08
C PRO A 46 -4.34 -24.22 -7.46
N VAL A 47 -5.51 -24.10 -8.06
CA VAL A 47 -6.67 -24.92 -7.70
C VAL A 47 -6.66 -26.24 -8.49
N ALA A 48 -7.19 -27.30 -7.86
CA ALA A 48 -7.41 -28.59 -8.47
C ALA A 48 -8.83 -29.06 -8.20
N GLU A 49 -9.34 -29.96 -9.03
CA GLU A 49 -10.66 -30.58 -8.83
C GLU A 49 -10.66 -31.43 -7.54
N GLY A 50 -11.77 -31.34 -6.79
CA GLY A 50 -11.90 -32.03 -5.51
C GLY A 50 -11.05 -31.43 -4.36
N MET A 51 -10.39 -30.29 -4.57
CA MET A 51 -9.60 -29.65 -3.52
C MET A 51 -10.50 -29.05 -2.44
N GLU A 52 -10.32 -29.47 -1.20
CA GLU A 52 -10.91 -28.84 -0.02
C GLU A 52 -9.94 -27.83 0.57
N VAL A 53 -10.44 -26.62 0.89
CA VAL A 53 -9.66 -25.53 1.45
C VAL A 53 -10.29 -25.02 2.72
N ARG A 54 -9.51 -24.95 3.81
CA ARG A 54 -9.92 -24.35 5.08
C ARG A 54 -9.18 -23.03 5.26
N THR A 55 -9.95 -21.95 5.34
CA THR A 55 -9.40 -20.59 5.28
C THR A 55 -9.18 -19.94 6.62
N ASN A 56 -9.79 -20.44 7.69
CA ASN A 56 -9.82 -19.78 9.00
C ASN A 56 -9.64 -20.77 10.18
N THR A 57 -8.75 -21.74 10.02
CA THR A 57 -8.36 -22.65 11.13
C THR A 57 -7.48 -21.90 12.13
N GLU A 58 -7.34 -22.46 13.34
CA GLU A 58 -6.44 -21.94 14.38
C GLU A 58 -5.02 -21.74 13.82
N LYS A 59 -4.49 -22.77 13.15
CA LYS A 59 -3.18 -22.75 12.50
C LYS A 59 -3.02 -21.62 11.47
N CYS A 60 -4.07 -21.33 10.69
CA CYS A 60 -4.08 -20.19 9.75
C CYS A 60 -4.05 -18.85 10.52
N ARG A 61 -4.84 -18.73 11.59
CA ARG A 61 -4.91 -17.50 12.41
C ARG A 61 -3.59 -17.22 13.11
N GLU A 62 -3.00 -18.23 13.75
CA GLU A 62 -1.69 -18.11 14.43
C GLU A 62 -0.58 -17.71 13.44
N SER A 63 -0.52 -18.36 12.28
CA SER A 63 0.46 -18.02 11.24
C SER A 63 0.31 -16.58 10.74
N ARG A 64 -0.92 -16.11 10.56
CA ARG A 64 -1.20 -14.73 10.15
C ARG A 64 -0.85 -13.72 11.23
N LYS A 65 -1.19 -14.02 12.50
CA LYS A 65 -0.82 -13.19 13.66
C LYS A 65 0.69 -13.03 13.75
N MET A 66 1.44 -14.14 13.73
CA MET A 66 2.91 -14.12 13.74
C MET A 66 3.48 -13.31 12.56
N THR A 67 2.91 -13.46 11.37
CA THR A 67 3.33 -12.69 10.18
C THR A 67 3.14 -11.19 10.38
N LEU A 68 2.01 -10.76 10.95
CA LEU A 68 1.75 -9.36 11.25
C LEU A 68 2.73 -8.82 12.31
N GLU A 69 3.00 -9.57 13.37
CA GLU A 69 3.96 -9.22 14.41
C GLU A 69 5.38 -9.04 13.82
N LEU A 70 5.79 -9.93 12.90
CA LEU A 70 7.06 -9.81 12.18
C LEU A 70 7.09 -8.59 11.24
N LEU A 71 6.00 -8.25 10.56
CA LEU A 71 5.92 -7.05 9.74
C LEU A 71 6.00 -5.77 10.59
N LEU A 72 5.39 -5.78 11.77
CA LEU A 72 5.40 -4.66 12.71
C LEU A 72 6.76 -4.46 13.38
N SER A 73 7.61 -5.50 13.46
CA SER A 73 8.94 -5.40 14.07
C SER A 73 9.87 -4.39 13.38
N LYS A 74 9.64 -4.10 12.11
CA LYS A 74 10.38 -3.10 11.32
C LYS A 74 9.55 -1.85 10.99
N HIS A 75 8.23 -1.92 11.13
CA HIS A 75 7.33 -0.86 10.73
C HIS A 75 7.28 0.27 11.75
N LYS A 76 7.47 1.52 11.31
CA LYS A 76 7.37 2.71 12.16
C LYS A 76 5.93 2.97 12.59
N LYS A 77 5.64 2.65 13.85
CA LYS A 77 4.29 2.70 14.46
C LYS A 77 3.84 4.11 14.84
N LYS A 78 3.71 5.00 13.85
CA LYS A 78 3.19 6.37 14.03
C LYS A 78 1.79 6.53 13.42
N CYS A 79 0.87 5.63 13.74
CA CYS A 79 -0.46 5.58 13.11
C CYS A 79 -1.24 6.88 13.24
N LEU A 80 -1.23 7.54 14.39
CA LEU A 80 -1.99 8.77 14.63
C LEU A 80 -1.57 9.96 13.75
N SER A 81 -0.31 9.98 13.30
CA SER A 81 0.23 11.01 12.39
C SER A 81 0.47 10.49 10.98
N CYS A 82 -0.05 9.30 10.67
CA CYS A 82 0.13 8.68 9.37
C CYS A 82 -0.99 9.08 8.40
N GLU A 83 -0.65 9.44 7.18
CA GLU A 83 -1.59 9.77 6.10
C GLU A 83 -2.61 8.66 5.80
N ARG A 84 -2.27 7.41 6.12
CA ARG A 84 -3.13 6.23 5.95
C ARG A 84 -3.88 5.83 7.22
N ASN A 85 -3.89 6.67 8.26
CA ASN A 85 -4.66 6.36 9.47
C ASN A 85 -6.13 6.08 9.12
N HIS A 86 -6.72 5.05 9.71
CA HIS A 86 -8.06 4.50 9.40
C HIS A 86 -8.26 3.91 7.99
N ASN A 87 -7.30 4.10 7.06
CA ASN A 87 -7.34 3.54 5.70
C ASN A 87 -6.05 2.74 5.37
N CYS A 88 -5.52 2.02 6.37
CA CYS A 88 -4.31 1.21 6.26
C CYS A 88 -4.67 -0.28 6.37
N GLU A 89 -4.33 -1.07 5.34
CA GLU A 89 -4.60 -2.51 5.34
C GLU A 89 -3.85 -3.24 6.48
N LEU A 90 -2.62 -2.81 6.80
CA LEU A 90 -1.84 -3.37 7.92
C LEU A 90 -2.51 -3.07 9.26
N GLN A 91 -2.91 -1.81 9.51
CA GLN A 91 -3.59 -1.39 10.74
C GLN A 91 -4.88 -2.19 10.95
N LYS A 92 -5.72 -2.29 9.92
CA LYS A 92 -6.98 -3.07 9.96
C LYS A 92 -6.74 -4.53 10.34
N LEU A 93 -5.75 -5.17 9.72
CA LEU A 93 -5.42 -6.57 10.00
C LEU A 93 -4.82 -6.74 11.40
N SER A 94 -3.92 -5.86 11.81
CA SER A 94 -3.30 -5.91 13.15
C SER A 94 -4.33 -5.82 14.27
N LEU A 95 -5.29 -4.91 14.15
CA LEU A 95 -6.42 -4.80 15.08
C LEU A 95 -7.29 -6.07 15.06
N GLY A 96 -7.61 -6.58 13.87
CA GLY A 96 -8.46 -7.77 13.72
C GLY A 96 -7.86 -9.07 14.26
N TYR A 97 -6.53 -9.18 14.30
CA TYR A 97 -5.83 -10.36 14.82
C TYR A 97 -5.32 -10.18 16.25
N GLY A 98 -5.48 -9.04 16.88
CA GLY A 98 -5.02 -8.78 18.25
C GLY A 98 -3.53 -9.07 18.41
N VAL A 99 -2.70 -8.45 17.55
CA VAL A 99 -1.25 -8.68 17.51
C VAL A 99 -0.55 -8.04 18.69
N ASP A 100 0.55 -8.65 19.14
CA ASP A 100 1.49 -8.05 20.06
C ASP A 100 2.56 -7.30 19.23
N GLU A 101 2.47 -5.98 19.21
CA GLU A 101 3.35 -5.13 18.39
C GLU A 101 4.81 -5.13 18.84
N ASP A 102 5.09 -5.54 20.08
CA ASP A 102 6.42 -5.51 20.70
C ASP A 102 7.05 -6.89 20.86
N ARG A 103 6.36 -7.94 20.41
CA ARG A 103 6.85 -9.32 20.50
C ARG A 103 8.19 -9.54 19.80
N PHE A 104 8.36 -8.94 18.62
CA PHE A 104 9.61 -9.03 17.87
C PHE A 104 10.23 -7.64 17.74
N LYS A 105 11.51 -7.52 18.10
CA LYS A 105 12.29 -6.31 17.85
C LYS A 105 13.09 -6.51 16.58
N GLY A 106 12.85 -5.66 15.58
CA GLY A 106 13.66 -5.58 14.36
C GLY A 106 14.93 -4.74 14.60
N GLU A 107 15.81 -4.76 13.61
CA GLU A 107 16.92 -3.79 13.56
C GLU A 107 16.37 -2.43 13.14
N ASP A 108 16.81 -1.37 13.82
CA ASP A 108 16.49 0.01 13.47
C ASP A 108 17.36 0.45 12.28
N PHE A 109 16.86 0.17 11.08
CA PHE A 109 17.46 0.69 9.86
C PHE A 109 16.61 1.88 9.38
N VAL A 110 17.06 3.08 9.77
CA VAL A 110 16.36 4.33 9.43
C VAL A 110 16.86 4.84 8.09
N LEU A 111 15.96 5.00 7.15
CA LEU A 111 16.22 5.66 5.87
C LEU A 111 15.66 7.09 5.88
N PRO A 112 16.34 8.03 5.22
CA PRO A 112 15.80 9.37 5.06
C PRO A 112 14.48 9.30 4.27
N ILE A 113 13.53 10.15 4.65
CA ILE A 113 12.29 10.31 3.89
C ILE A 113 12.64 11.02 2.58
N ASP A 114 12.32 10.38 1.47
CA ASP A 114 12.53 10.98 0.14
C ASP A 114 11.34 11.89 -0.23
N THR A 115 11.59 13.17 -0.20
CA THR A 115 10.65 14.24 -0.61
C THR A 115 11.10 14.95 -1.87
N SER A 116 12.05 14.38 -2.61
CA SER A 116 12.64 15.00 -3.79
C SER A 116 11.63 15.17 -4.94
N ALA A 117 10.76 14.18 -5.13
CA ALA A 117 9.74 14.25 -6.17
C ALA A 117 8.63 15.26 -5.80
N PRO A 118 8.13 16.06 -6.77
CA PRO A 118 7.14 17.09 -6.49
C PRO A 118 5.77 16.55 -6.07
N TYR A 119 5.48 15.28 -6.35
CA TYR A 119 4.14 14.69 -6.12
C TYR A 119 4.15 13.47 -5.21
N VAL A 120 5.30 12.82 -5.00
CA VAL A 120 5.42 11.56 -4.25
C VAL A 120 6.39 11.72 -3.10
N VAL A 121 5.93 11.37 -1.90
CA VAL A 121 6.76 11.22 -0.71
C VAL A 121 6.96 9.74 -0.44
N ARG A 122 8.19 9.33 -0.16
CA ARG A 122 8.56 7.94 0.16
C ARG A 122 9.19 7.85 1.55
N ASP A 123 8.49 7.18 2.47
CA ASP A 123 8.93 6.86 3.83
C ASP A 123 9.11 5.34 3.96
N ASN A 124 10.35 4.87 3.76
CA ASN A 124 10.66 3.44 3.81
C ASN A 124 10.55 2.83 5.21
N ASP A 125 10.56 3.63 6.28
CA ASP A 125 10.35 3.14 7.65
C ASP A 125 8.93 2.61 7.87
N LYS A 126 7.99 2.99 7.01
CA LYS A 126 6.62 2.47 6.97
C LYS A 126 6.44 1.35 5.95
N CYS A 127 7.47 0.97 5.21
CA CYS A 127 7.37 -0.03 4.15
C CYS A 127 7.33 -1.45 4.72
N ILE A 128 6.41 -2.28 4.21
CA ILE A 128 6.29 -3.71 4.54
C ILE A 128 6.84 -4.62 3.42
N ASN A 129 7.57 -4.08 2.48
CA ASN A 129 8.21 -4.80 1.37
C ASN A 129 7.23 -5.70 0.58
N CYS A 130 5.98 -5.27 0.40
CA CYS A 130 4.94 -6.04 -0.30
C CYS A 130 5.07 -6.05 -1.83
N MET A 131 5.93 -5.24 -2.41
CA MET A 131 6.22 -5.12 -3.86
C MET A 131 5.04 -4.61 -4.72
N ARG A 132 3.90 -4.20 -4.16
CA ARG A 132 2.76 -3.70 -4.94
C ARG A 132 3.13 -2.45 -5.75
N CYS A 133 3.86 -1.50 -5.17
CA CYS A 133 4.30 -0.28 -5.84
C CYS A 133 5.28 -0.57 -7.01
N VAL A 134 6.19 -1.52 -6.83
CA VAL A 134 7.11 -1.98 -7.88
C VAL A 134 6.33 -2.59 -9.04
N ALA A 135 5.36 -3.47 -8.74
CA ALA A 135 4.51 -4.07 -9.75
C ALA A 135 3.64 -3.03 -10.48
N ALA A 136 3.09 -2.05 -9.76
CA ALA A 136 2.32 -0.96 -10.35
C ALA A 136 3.20 -0.08 -11.27
N CYS A 137 4.40 0.27 -10.84
CA CYS A 137 5.36 1.02 -11.64
C CYS A 137 5.75 0.28 -12.93
N ARG A 138 5.95 -1.04 -12.82
CA ARG A 138 6.21 -1.90 -13.98
C ARG A 138 5.03 -1.95 -14.94
N LYS A 139 3.80 -1.98 -14.44
CA LYS A 139 2.57 -1.93 -15.26
C LYS A 139 2.44 -0.63 -16.05
N GLN A 140 3.00 0.47 -15.55
CA GLN A 140 3.09 1.75 -16.24
C GLN A 140 4.28 1.81 -17.22
N SER A 141 5.03 0.70 -17.37
CA SER A 141 6.26 0.63 -18.19
C SER A 141 7.36 1.62 -17.79
N VAL A 142 7.31 2.18 -16.57
CA VAL A 142 8.27 3.20 -16.09
C VAL A 142 9.45 2.55 -15.38
N ASN A 143 9.21 1.54 -14.49
CA ASN A 143 10.23 0.83 -13.72
C ASN A 143 11.18 1.74 -12.89
N ALA A 144 10.69 2.85 -12.37
CA ALA A 144 11.49 3.81 -11.62
C ALA A 144 11.94 3.30 -10.24
N ILE A 145 11.23 2.33 -9.67
CA ILE A 145 11.47 1.80 -8.33
C ILE A 145 11.61 0.28 -8.32
N ALA A 146 12.51 -0.21 -7.47
CA ALA A 146 12.82 -1.63 -7.30
C ALA A 146 13.19 -1.93 -5.85
N PRO A 147 13.20 -3.21 -5.40
CA PRO A 147 13.79 -3.59 -4.13
C PRO A 147 15.32 -3.48 -4.20
N ILE A 148 15.91 -2.87 -3.19
CA ILE A 148 17.35 -2.67 -3.02
C ILE A 148 17.77 -3.31 -1.69
N GLY A 149 19.00 -3.82 -1.61
CA GLY A 149 19.55 -4.44 -0.41
C GLY A 149 19.12 -5.88 -0.19
N ARG A 150 19.38 -6.41 1.02
CA ARG A 150 19.06 -7.78 1.45
C ARG A 150 18.69 -7.80 2.93
N GLY A 151 17.98 -8.85 3.36
CA GLY A 151 17.60 -9.05 4.76
C GLY A 151 16.85 -7.86 5.32
N PHE A 152 17.22 -7.39 6.49
CA PHE A 152 16.60 -6.22 7.12
C PHE A 152 16.80 -4.91 6.36
N ASN A 153 17.88 -4.82 5.56
CA ASN A 153 18.20 -3.63 4.78
C ASN A 153 17.42 -3.53 3.46
N VAL A 154 16.54 -4.51 3.17
CA VAL A 154 15.67 -4.42 1.99
C VAL A 154 14.72 -3.23 2.12
N HIS A 155 14.73 -2.39 1.11
CA HIS A 155 13.83 -1.26 0.97
C HIS A 155 13.46 -1.03 -0.50
N ILE A 156 12.48 -0.20 -0.75
CA ILE A 156 12.11 0.17 -2.12
C ILE A 156 12.81 1.47 -2.48
N GLY A 157 13.67 1.41 -3.47
CA GLY A 157 14.49 2.52 -3.93
C GLY A 157 14.45 2.74 -5.43
N SER A 158 15.09 3.81 -5.88
CA SER A 158 15.37 4.09 -7.28
C SER A 158 16.73 3.48 -7.65
N ALA A 159 17.10 3.44 -8.91
CA ALA A 159 18.42 2.96 -9.33
C ALA A 159 19.53 3.67 -8.54
N PHE A 160 20.49 2.89 -8.01
CA PHE A 160 21.62 3.40 -7.19
C PHE A 160 21.19 4.20 -5.94
N ASP A 161 19.96 4.00 -5.45
CA ASP A 161 19.38 4.76 -4.34
C ASP A 161 19.34 6.29 -4.56
N MET A 162 19.38 6.73 -5.82
CA MET A 162 19.25 8.15 -6.13
C MET A 162 17.87 8.69 -5.70
N PRO A 163 17.75 9.99 -5.44
CA PRO A 163 16.47 10.64 -5.19
C PRO A 163 15.44 10.32 -6.28
N LEU A 164 14.16 10.16 -5.91
CA LEU A 164 13.11 9.75 -6.86
C LEU A 164 12.98 10.76 -8.02
N TYR A 165 13.19 12.04 -7.75
CA TYR A 165 13.15 13.11 -8.77
C TYR A 165 14.24 12.95 -9.86
N GLU A 166 15.40 12.42 -9.50
CA GLU A 166 16.52 12.22 -10.44
C GLU A 166 16.38 10.91 -11.22
N SER A 167 15.41 10.08 -10.89
CA SER A 167 15.13 8.81 -11.56
C SER A 167 14.22 9.02 -12.79
N VAL A 168 13.92 7.92 -13.50
CA VAL A 168 12.96 7.91 -14.62
C VAL A 168 11.49 8.03 -14.17
N CYS A 169 11.22 8.46 -12.95
CA CYS A 169 9.87 8.61 -12.42
C CYS A 169 9.10 9.71 -13.15
N VAL A 170 7.91 9.37 -13.64
CA VAL A 170 7.01 10.30 -14.35
C VAL A 170 5.93 10.91 -13.43
N GLY A 171 6.01 10.70 -12.12
CA GLY A 171 5.06 11.29 -11.15
C GLY A 171 3.61 10.81 -11.27
N CYS A 172 3.33 9.66 -11.87
CA CYS A 172 1.97 9.17 -12.14
C CYS A 172 1.13 8.78 -10.90
N GLY A 173 1.74 8.66 -9.71
CA GLY A 173 1.05 8.34 -8.46
C GLY A 173 0.54 6.90 -8.29
N GLN A 174 0.67 6.01 -9.30
CA GLN A 174 0.16 4.64 -9.23
C GLN A 174 0.78 3.81 -8.10
N CYS A 175 2.00 4.10 -7.71
CA CYS A 175 2.67 3.49 -6.57
C CYS A 175 2.02 3.87 -5.23
N ILE A 176 1.48 5.09 -5.10
CA ILE A 176 0.73 5.56 -3.92
C ILE A 176 -0.57 4.77 -3.79
N VAL A 177 -1.34 4.69 -4.88
CA VAL A 177 -2.62 3.95 -4.92
C VAL A 177 -2.42 2.47 -4.60
N ALA A 178 -1.34 1.86 -5.11
CA ALA A 178 -1.02 0.46 -4.86
C ALA A 178 -0.51 0.16 -3.44
N CYS A 179 -0.02 1.17 -2.70
CA CYS A 179 0.57 0.98 -1.39
C CYS A 179 -0.50 0.64 -0.33
N PRO A 180 -0.38 -0.51 0.38
CA PRO A 180 -1.36 -0.90 1.39
C PRO A 180 -1.15 -0.19 2.74
N VAL A 181 -0.05 0.55 2.87
CA VAL A 181 0.37 1.28 4.09
C VAL A 181 0.76 2.72 3.74
N GLY A 182 1.21 3.51 4.71
CA GLY A 182 1.62 4.91 4.52
C GLY A 182 3.08 5.11 4.09
N ALA A 183 3.70 4.11 3.42
CA ALA A 183 5.09 4.23 2.96
C ALA A 183 5.24 5.12 1.71
N LEU A 184 4.18 5.27 0.94
CA LEU A 184 4.10 6.18 -0.20
C LEU A 184 2.86 7.04 0.00
N SER A 185 3.04 8.35 -0.08
CA SER A 185 1.99 9.34 0.07
C SER A 185 2.14 10.47 -0.94
N GLU A 186 1.10 11.26 -1.07
CA GLU A 186 1.13 12.48 -1.85
C GLU A 186 1.88 13.57 -1.09
N ARG A 187 2.58 14.44 -1.81
CA ARG A 187 3.13 15.65 -1.23
C ARG A 187 1.99 16.64 -1.01
N SER A 188 1.69 16.93 0.25
CA SER A 188 0.69 17.93 0.62
C SER A 188 1.21 19.34 0.37
N THR A 189 0.41 20.16 -0.29
CA THR A 189 0.65 21.60 -0.48
C THR A 189 -0.39 22.45 0.25
N ILE A 190 -1.18 21.85 1.14
CA ILE A 190 -2.27 22.51 1.88
C ILE A 190 -1.74 23.71 2.68
N ASP A 191 -0.63 23.52 3.40
CA ASP A 191 -0.03 24.59 4.21
C ASP A 191 0.47 25.76 3.34
N GLU A 192 0.95 25.48 2.13
CA GLU A 192 1.38 26.52 1.18
C GLU A 192 0.19 27.36 0.71
N VAL A 193 -0.96 26.73 0.48
CA VAL A 193 -2.22 27.39 0.13
C VAL A 193 -2.72 28.26 1.29
N TRP A 194 -2.74 27.73 2.53
CA TRP A 194 -3.14 28.50 3.70
C TRP A 194 -2.23 29.70 3.95
N LYS A 195 -0.92 29.56 3.76
CA LYS A 195 0.03 30.68 3.82
C LYS A 195 -0.26 31.74 2.75
N ALA A 196 -0.64 31.29 1.54
CA ALA A 196 -0.99 32.21 0.46
C ALA A 196 -2.29 32.98 0.78
N PHE A 197 -3.28 32.33 1.41
CA PHE A 197 -4.49 33.02 1.88
C PHE A 197 -4.24 34.03 2.99
N ALA A 198 -3.31 33.74 3.89
CA ALA A 198 -2.97 34.63 5.00
C ALA A 198 -2.12 35.85 4.57
N ASP A 199 -1.55 35.82 3.36
CA ASP A 199 -0.68 36.89 2.84
C ASP A 199 -1.52 37.95 2.11
N PRO A 200 -1.70 39.17 2.69
CA PRO A 200 -2.53 40.21 2.09
C PRO A 200 -1.98 40.79 0.78
N THR A 201 -0.72 40.49 0.45
CA THR A 201 -0.08 40.93 -0.78
C THR A 201 -0.37 40.00 -1.96
N LYS A 202 -0.91 38.80 -1.69
CA LYS A 202 -1.21 37.78 -2.70
C LYS A 202 -2.69 37.76 -3.06
N LYS A 203 -2.98 37.70 -4.34
CA LYS A 203 -4.32 37.43 -4.86
C LYS A 203 -4.40 35.96 -5.25
N VAL A 204 -5.19 35.19 -4.50
CA VAL A 204 -5.39 33.76 -4.76
C VAL A 204 -6.57 33.58 -5.70
N VAL A 205 -6.39 32.83 -6.77
CA VAL A 205 -7.41 32.52 -7.77
C VAL A 205 -7.51 31.00 -7.92
N PHE A 206 -8.72 30.47 -7.84
CA PHE A 206 -9.01 29.06 -8.11
C PHE A 206 -9.58 28.90 -9.51
N PHE A 207 -9.18 27.83 -10.18
CA PHE A 207 -9.82 27.41 -11.42
C PHE A 207 -9.85 25.88 -11.47
N THR A 208 -10.82 25.34 -12.17
CA THR A 208 -10.98 23.90 -12.39
C THR A 208 -10.76 23.55 -13.86
N ALA A 209 -10.35 22.30 -14.12
CA ALA A 209 -10.36 21.79 -15.47
C ALA A 209 -11.82 21.72 -16.02
N PRO A 210 -12.04 21.86 -17.35
CA PRO A 210 -13.38 21.81 -17.93
C PRO A 210 -14.17 20.54 -17.59
N SER A 211 -13.50 19.38 -17.50
CA SER A 211 -14.11 18.11 -17.09
C SER A 211 -14.69 18.14 -15.68
N ILE A 212 -13.99 18.74 -14.73
CA ILE A 212 -14.45 18.89 -13.35
C ILE A 212 -15.71 19.76 -13.30
N ARG A 213 -15.73 20.83 -14.09
CA ARG A 213 -16.86 21.73 -14.18
C ARG A 213 -18.15 21.05 -14.66
N ALA A 214 -18.02 20.06 -15.56
CA ALA A 214 -19.16 19.27 -16.06
C ALA A 214 -19.64 18.19 -15.06
N THR A 215 -18.79 17.76 -14.11
CA THR A 215 -19.11 16.66 -13.17
C THR A 215 -19.31 17.14 -11.73
N LEU A 216 -18.90 18.34 -11.39
CA LEU A 216 -18.98 18.85 -10.02
C LEU A 216 -20.43 18.97 -9.52
N GLY A 217 -21.37 19.32 -10.40
CA GLY A 217 -22.80 19.40 -10.05
C GLY A 217 -23.37 18.11 -9.49
N GLU A 218 -22.91 16.95 -9.99
CA GLU A 218 -23.36 15.64 -9.51
C GLU A 218 -22.97 15.39 -8.03
N ALA A 219 -21.81 15.92 -7.60
CA ALA A 219 -21.37 15.85 -6.21
C ALA A 219 -22.22 16.70 -5.24
N PHE A 220 -23.05 17.60 -5.78
CA PHE A 220 -23.99 18.46 -5.04
C PHE A 220 -25.45 18.15 -5.37
N ASP A 221 -25.74 16.90 -5.76
CA ASP A 221 -27.09 16.42 -6.10
C ASP A 221 -27.81 17.23 -7.20
N MET A 222 -27.07 17.88 -8.08
CA MET A 222 -27.62 18.55 -9.25
C MET A 222 -27.86 17.56 -10.40
N PRO A 223 -28.75 17.88 -11.34
CA PRO A 223 -28.95 17.03 -12.53
C PRO A 223 -27.65 16.75 -13.29
N ILE A 224 -27.51 15.53 -13.82
CA ILE A 224 -26.35 15.11 -14.60
C ILE A 224 -26.11 16.09 -15.75
N GLY A 225 -24.85 16.53 -15.91
CA GLY A 225 -24.46 17.47 -16.96
C GLY A 225 -24.72 18.93 -16.63
N THR A 226 -25.11 19.28 -15.39
CA THR A 226 -25.20 20.66 -14.94
C THR A 226 -23.80 21.29 -14.96
N ASN A 227 -23.70 22.39 -15.68
CA ASN A 227 -22.45 23.15 -15.76
C ASN A 227 -22.39 24.17 -14.62
N VAL A 228 -21.47 23.99 -13.67
CA VAL A 228 -21.25 24.82 -12.47
C VAL A 228 -20.00 25.69 -12.59
#